data_ca712ac44e54c92b6d3ea3e4e77bc099
#
_entry.id   ca712ac44e54c92b6d3ea3e4e77bc099
#
_cell.length_a   1.000
_cell.length_b   1.000
_cell.length_c   1.000
_cell.angle_alpha   90.00
_cell.angle_beta   90.00
_cell.angle_gamma   90.00
#
_symmetry.space_group_name_H-M   'P 1'
#
loop_
_entity.id
_entity.type
_entity.pdbx_description
1 polymer ?
#
loop_
_entity_poly.entity_id
_entity_poly.type
_entity_poly.pdbx_seq_one_letter_code
_entity_poly.pdbx_strand_id
1 'polypeptide(L)'
;MDSENTNCDDVIHNRLKKCGFCGKELQPIGLDYLYANISEDSIEYERCDCSKSKEYWKEIDNKEYEQQKRKRIRNIINTIYKQNYIGRKLQEMNLENFYFDSSNKYVLDVVNDYINKNKDIMKSDSLIIMGKSDTGKTHLAAAIANKLIENDKTVLMERLTNLLDRIRETYENNTKSENELIEIYSNVDMLIIDDLGTEKISSWALEKLYTIIQNRYENGLPIIITTRFNKEGLIERFNYSKDSDLVDAMISKLYQMCFGIILKGTKKELVKSPNLKY
;
A
#
# COMPACT_ATOMS: atom_id res chain seq x y z
N MET A 1 41.21 -1.23 -53.19
CA MET A 1 40.08 -0.64 -52.42
C MET A 1 38.90 -1.58 -52.64
N ASP A 2 38.92 -2.70 -51.95
CA ASP A 2 37.84 -3.70 -52.03
C ASP A 2 36.81 -3.31 -51.01
N SER A 3 35.64 -2.84 -51.52
CA SER A 3 34.44 -2.65 -50.74
C SER A 3 33.86 -4.01 -50.44
N GLU A 4 34.07 -4.51 -49.24
CA GLU A 4 33.33 -5.66 -48.71
C GLU A 4 31.85 -5.35 -48.70
N ASN A 5 31.17 -5.90 -49.66
CA ASN A 5 29.72 -5.93 -49.75
C ASN A 5 29.25 -6.99 -48.70
N THR A 6 29.18 -6.61 -47.44
CA THR A 6 28.58 -7.44 -46.43
C THR A 6 27.10 -7.57 -46.75
N ASN A 7 26.70 -8.76 -47.15
CA ASN A 7 25.35 -9.08 -47.55
C ASN A 7 24.43 -8.90 -46.35
N CYS A 8 23.36 -8.12 -46.45
CA CYS A 8 22.41 -7.91 -45.35
C CYS A 8 21.88 -9.22 -44.76
N ASP A 9 21.79 -10.27 -45.60
CA ASP A 9 21.29 -11.59 -45.20
C ASP A 9 22.27 -12.30 -44.23
N ASP A 10 23.58 -12.10 -44.37
CA ASP A 10 24.61 -12.68 -43.47
C ASP A 10 24.64 -12.00 -42.09
N VAL A 11 24.30 -10.72 -42.01
CA VAL A 11 24.20 -10.00 -40.73
C VAL A 11 22.95 -10.42 -39.95
N ILE A 12 21.87 -10.74 -40.65
CA ILE A 12 20.62 -11.21 -40.03
C ILE A 12 20.79 -12.63 -39.49
N HIS A 13 21.43 -13.53 -40.22
CA HIS A 13 21.59 -14.95 -39.83
C HIS A 13 22.47 -15.12 -38.57
N ASN A 14 23.44 -14.25 -38.33
CA ASN A 14 24.31 -14.33 -37.16
C ASN A 14 23.71 -13.75 -35.87
N ARG A 15 22.52 -13.12 -35.93
CA ARG A 15 21.86 -12.45 -34.78
C ARG A 15 20.51 -13.08 -34.40
N LEU A 16 20.24 -14.31 -34.83
CA LEU A 16 19.01 -15.01 -34.47
C LEU A 16 19.11 -15.57 -33.05
N LYS A 17 18.22 -15.09 -32.16
CA LYS A 17 18.06 -15.63 -30.82
C LYS A 17 17.02 -16.74 -30.86
N LYS A 18 17.20 -17.79 -30.04
CA LYS A 18 16.23 -18.89 -29.95
C LYS A 18 15.38 -18.76 -28.69
N CYS A 19 14.09 -19.08 -28.82
CA CYS A 19 13.22 -19.17 -27.68
C CYS A 19 13.71 -20.23 -26.68
N GLY A 20 13.93 -19.84 -25.44
CA GLY A 20 14.42 -20.75 -24.40
C GLY A 20 13.45 -21.90 -24.03
N PHE A 21 12.18 -21.82 -24.47
CA PHE A 21 11.17 -22.85 -24.17
C PHE A 21 10.96 -23.86 -25.29
N CYS A 22 10.93 -23.41 -26.55
CA CYS A 22 10.60 -24.28 -27.67
C CYS A 22 11.68 -24.36 -28.78
N GLY A 23 12.74 -23.54 -28.66
CA GLY A 23 13.85 -23.52 -29.60
C GLY A 23 13.54 -22.82 -30.95
N LYS A 24 12.33 -22.24 -31.14
CA LYS A 24 12.00 -21.48 -32.35
C LYS A 24 12.91 -20.26 -32.45
N GLU A 25 13.39 -19.95 -33.62
CA GLU A 25 14.16 -18.75 -33.92
C GLU A 25 13.26 -17.50 -33.81
N LEU A 26 13.80 -16.46 -33.17
CA LEU A 26 13.12 -15.22 -32.90
C LEU A 26 13.71 -14.11 -33.78
N GLN A 27 12.85 -13.32 -34.38
CA GLN A 27 13.27 -12.19 -35.20
C GLN A 27 13.58 -10.96 -34.34
N PRO A 28 14.63 -10.20 -34.62
CA PRO A 28 14.88 -8.94 -33.95
C PRO A 28 13.80 -7.91 -34.33
N ILE A 29 13.45 -7.04 -33.37
CA ILE A 29 12.46 -5.97 -33.52
C ILE A 29 13.19 -4.63 -33.69
N GLY A 30 12.61 -3.74 -34.50
CA GLY A 30 13.15 -2.42 -34.72
C GLY A 30 14.17 -2.37 -35.87
N LEU A 31 14.92 -1.28 -35.96
CA LEU A 31 15.97 -1.10 -36.96
C LEU A 31 17.39 -1.10 -36.36
N ASP A 32 17.47 -1.14 -35.03
CA ASP A 32 18.73 -0.99 -34.30
C ASP A 32 19.68 -2.13 -34.57
N TYR A 33 19.16 -3.35 -34.85
CA TYR A 33 19.97 -4.52 -35.19
C TYR A 33 20.73 -4.39 -36.51
N LEU A 34 20.37 -3.42 -37.35
CA LEU A 34 21.05 -3.18 -38.64
C LEU A 34 22.37 -2.41 -38.47
N TYR A 35 22.60 -1.81 -37.29
CA TYR A 35 23.82 -1.04 -37.03
C TYR A 35 24.92 -1.97 -36.47
N ALA A 36 26.09 -1.95 -37.11
CA ALA A 36 27.21 -2.84 -36.79
C ALA A 36 27.80 -2.64 -35.38
N ASN A 37 27.57 -1.48 -34.74
CA ASN A 37 28.17 -1.09 -33.47
C ASN A 37 27.25 -1.28 -32.24
N ILE A 38 26.11 -1.94 -32.38
CA ILE A 38 25.21 -2.21 -31.26
C ILE A 38 25.60 -3.51 -30.57
N SER A 39 25.67 -3.48 -29.25
CA SER A 39 25.89 -4.69 -28.45
C SER A 39 24.72 -5.65 -28.60
N GLU A 40 24.99 -6.95 -28.68
CA GLU A 40 23.94 -7.97 -28.78
C GLU A 40 22.89 -7.89 -27.67
N ASP A 41 23.27 -7.43 -26.49
CA ASP A 41 22.39 -7.25 -25.32
C ASP A 41 21.36 -6.11 -25.52
N SER A 42 21.60 -5.23 -26.48
CA SER A 42 20.71 -4.08 -26.78
C SER A 42 19.68 -4.38 -27.86
N ILE A 43 19.74 -5.57 -28.50
CA ILE A 43 18.81 -5.95 -29.55
C ILE A 43 17.55 -6.56 -28.93
N GLU A 44 16.40 -5.95 -29.20
CA GLU A 44 15.11 -6.51 -28.82
C GLU A 44 14.64 -7.56 -29.83
N TYR A 45 14.04 -8.63 -29.35
CA TYR A 45 13.51 -9.74 -30.16
C TYR A 45 12.03 -9.92 -29.95
N GLU A 46 11.34 -10.46 -30.99
CA GLU A 46 9.93 -10.81 -30.87
C GLU A 46 9.69 -11.82 -29.75
N ARG A 47 8.52 -11.75 -29.13
CA ARG A 47 8.10 -12.74 -28.13
C ARG A 47 7.57 -13.98 -28.81
N CYS A 48 8.09 -15.15 -28.43
CA CYS A 48 7.62 -16.40 -28.99
C CYS A 48 6.15 -16.66 -28.62
N ASP A 49 5.39 -17.22 -29.57
CA ASP A 49 3.96 -17.52 -29.43
C ASP A 49 3.66 -18.91 -28.82
N CYS A 50 4.69 -19.70 -28.43
CA CYS A 50 4.48 -20.98 -27.74
C CYS A 50 3.86 -20.75 -26.33
N SER A 51 3.09 -21.74 -25.83
CA SER A 51 2.31 -21.64 -24.60
C SER A 51 3.15 -21.22 -23.39
N LYS A 52 4.33 -21.84 -23.20
CA LYS A 52 5.24 -21.51 -22.09
C LYS A 52 5.81 -20.09 -22.19
N SER A 53 6.13 -19.62 -23.40
CA SER A 53 6.59 -18.26 -23.60
C SER A 53 5.48 -17.24 -23.31
N LYS A 54 4.26 -17.50 -23.77
CA LYS A 54 3.10 -16.64 -23.46
C LYS A 54 2.83 -16.52 -21.97
N GLU A 55 2.91 -17.63 -21.24
CA GLU A 55 2.74 -17.65 -19.78
C GLU A 55 3.84 -16.85 -19.07
N TYR A 56 5.10 -17.09 -19.46
CA TYR A 56 6.26 -16.35 -18.94
C TYR A 56 6.13 -14.84 -19.17
N TRP A 57 5.82 -14.41 -20.40
CA TRP A 57 5.68 -12.99 -20.72
C TRP A 57 4.49 -12.35 -20.03
N LYS A 58 3.38 -13.08 -19.87
CA LYS A 58 2.24 -12.62 -19.09
C LYS A 58 2.61 -12.33 -17.64
N GLU A 59 3.45 -13.17 -17.02
CA GLU A 59 3.95 -12.93 -15.66
C GLU A 59 4.88 -11.70 -15.59
N ILE A 60 5.76 -11.52 -16.59
CA ILE A 60 6.65 -10.36 -16.68
C ILE A 60 5.83 -9.08 -16.85
N ASP A 61 4.91 -9.06 -17.82
CA ASP A 61 4.06 -7.89 -18.10
C ASP A 61 3.22 -7.51 -16.86
N ASN A 62 2.69 -8.50 -16.13
CA ASN A 62 1.98 -8.26 -14.90
C ASN A 62 2.90 -7.65 -13.82
N LYS A 63 4.12 -8.15 -13.66
CA LYS A 63 5.10 -7.60 -12.70
C LYS A 63 5.48 -6.16 -13.06
N GLU A 64 5.74 -5.88 -14.32
CA GLU A 64 6.08 -4.54 -14.81
C GLU A 64 4.90 -3.59 -14.62
N TYR A 65 3.67 -4.01 -14.94
CA TYR A 65 2.46 -3.23 -14.72
C TYR A 65 2.29 -2.87 -13.24
N GLU A 66 2.45 -3.84 -12.34
CA GLU A 66 2.37 -3.59 -10.89
C GLU A 66 3.48 -2.66 -10.40
N GLN A 67 4.70 -2.79 -10.92
CA GLN A 67 5.80 -1.88 -10.58
C GLN A 67 5.52 -0.44 -11.07
N GLN A 68 5.03 -0.28 -12.29
CA GLN A 68 4.67 1.04 -12.84
C GLN A 68 3.52 1.66 -12.04
N LYS A 69 2.49 0.87 -11.70
CA LYS A 69 1.37 1.28 -10.86
C LYS A 69 1.86 1.78 -9.49
N ARG A 70 2.73 1.02 -8.81
CA ARG A 70 3.34 1.42 -7.53
C ARG A 70 4.17 2.69 -7.65
N LYS A 71 4.97 2.81 -8.71
CA LYS A 71 5.77 4.02 -8.96
C LYS A 71 4.85 5.25 -9.17
N ARG A 72 3.77 5.09 -9.93
CA ARG A 72 2.77 6.15 -10.14
C ARG A 72 2.12 6.56 -8.82
N ILE A 73 1.66 5.60 -8.01
CA ILE A 73 1.06 5.85 -6.71
C ILE A 73 2.05 6.58 -5.81
N ARG A 74 3.31 6.13 -5.73
CA ARG A 74 4.36 6.78 -4.94
C ARG A 74 4.58 8.24 -5.38
N ASN A 75 4.63 8.51 -6.67
CA ASN A 75 4.77 9.87 -7.19
C ASN A 75 3.58 10.76 -6.84
N ILE A 76 2.36 10.24 -6.96
CA ILE A 76 1.14 10.97 -6.61
C ILE A 76 1.12 11.26 -5.10
N ILE A 77 1.46 10.28 -4.26
CA ILE A 77 1.56 10.43 -2.83
C ILE A 77 2.59 11.53 -2.50
N ASN A 78 3.78 11.49 -3.07
CA ASN A 78 4.83 12.51 -2.89
C ASN A 78 4.32 13.92 -3.23
N THR A 79 3.49 14.04 -4.25
CA THR A 79 2.93 15.32 -4.71
C THR A 79 1.84 15.82 -3.77
N ILE A 80 0.92 14.92 -3.32
CA ILE A 80 -0.20 15.31 -2.46
C ILE A 80 0.27 15.64 -1.05
N TYR A 81 1.16 14.81 -0.51
CA TYR A 81 1.54 14.87 0.91
C TYR A 81 2.88 15.56 1.13
N LYS A 82 3.51 16.14 0.06
CA LYS A 82 4.81 16.82 0.13
C LYS A 82 5.84 16.02 0.95
N GLN A 83 5.99 14.75 0.63
CA GLN A 83 6.85 13.77 1.31
C GLN A 83 6.47 13.38 2.75
N ASN A 84 5.33 13.84 3.26
CA ASN A 84 4.89 13.52 4.62
C ASN A 84 3.62 12.65 4.57
N TYR A 85 3.77 11.36 4.37
CA TYR A 85 2.68 10.36 4.43
C TYR A 85 2.12 10.15 5.83
N ILE A 86 2.87 10.60 6.81
CA ILE A 86 2.58 10.53 8.24
C ILE A 86 2.86 11.91 8.80
N GLY A 87 1.96 12.43 9.64
CA GLY A 87 2.13 13.73 10.28
C GLY A 87 3.51 13.83 10.97
N ARG A 88 4.16 14.99 10.91
CA ARG A 88 5.53 15.21 11.41
C ARG A 88 5.77 14.61 12.80
N LYS A 89 4.83 14.78 13.73
CA LYS A 89 4.91 14.21 15.07
C LYS A 89 4.90 12.69 15.11
N LEU A 90 4.24 12.04 14.13
CA LEU A 90 4.14 10.59 14.06
C LEU A 90 5.40 9.96 13.44
N GLN A 91 6.19 10.73 12.70
CA GLN A 91 7.46 10.27 12.10
C GLN A 91 8.53 9.96 13.17
N GLU A 92 8.42 10.57 14.35
CA GLU A 92 9.33 10.34 15.48
C GLU A 92 8.94 9.10 16.32
N MET A 93 7.76 8.52 16.07
CA MET A 93 7.27 7.37 16.81
C MET A 93 7.87 6.08 16.24
N ASN A 94 8.57 5.33 17.11
CA ASN A 94 9.18 4.04 16.79
C ASN A 94 8.91 3.03 17.90
N LEU A 95 9.32 1.78 17.71
CA LEU A 95 9.12 0.73 18.70
C LEU A 95 10.03 0.89 19.92
N GLU A 96 11.21 1.52 19.75
CA GLU A 96 12.17 1.77 20.83
C GLU A 96 11.65 2.80 21.83
N ASN A 97 10.90 3.81 21.36
CA ASN A 97 10.31 4.83 22.23
C ASN A 97 8.84 4.53 22.63
N PHE A 98 8.31 3.36 22.22
CA PHE A 98 7.02 2.87 22.72
C PHE A 98 7.17 2.27 24.11
N TYR A 99 6.28 2.66 25.03
CA TYR A 99 6.31 2.12 26.38
C TYR A 99 5.58 0.78 26.44
N PHE A 100 6.35 -0.29 26.61
CA PHE A 100 5.83 -1.64 26.86
C PHE A 100 5.86 -1.93 28.37
N ASP A 101 4.71 -1.98 29.00
CA ASP A 101 4.58 -2.47 30.37
C ASP A 101 4.37 -3.98 30.42
N SER A 102 4.25 -4.56 31.62
CA SER A 102 4.02 -6.00 31.80
C SER A 102 2.75 -6.51 31.12
N SER A 103 1.75 -5.65 30.92
CA SER A 103 0.47 -6.00 30.29
C SER A 103 0.52 -6.02 28.76
N ASN A 104 1.50 -5.32 28.17
CA ASN A 104 1.63 -5.15 26.72
C ASN A 104 2.92 -5.74 26.15
N LYS A 105 3.79 -6.36 26.97
CA LYS A 105 5.09 -6.87 26.52
C LYS A 105 4.97 -7.85 25.34
N TYR A 106 3.93 -8.70 25.35
CA TYR A 106 3.65 -9.63 24.26
C TYR A 106 3.37 -8.95 22.92
N VAL A 107 2.90 -7.69 22.95
CA VAL A 107 2.57 -6.92 21.75
C VAL A 107 3.83 -6.66 20.90
N LEU A 108 4.98 -6.50 21.55
CA LEU A 108 6.25 -6.28 20.83
C LEU A 108 6.59 -7.47 19.92
N ASP A 109 6.45 -8.69 20.43
CA ASP A 109 6.73 -9.90 19.64
C ASP A 109 5.74 -10.03 18.49
N VAL A 110 4.44 -9.81 18.75
CA VAL A 110 3.38 -9.84 17.74
C VAL A 110 3.63 -8.79 16.66
N VAL A 111 4.03 -7.58 17.03
CA VAL A 111 4.30 -6.48 16.07
C VAL A 111 5.56 -6.74 15.25
N ASN A 112 6.61 -7.27 15.86
CA ASN A 112 7.83 -7.63 15.13
C ASN A 112 7.53 -8.75 14.10
N ASP A 113 6.76 -9.77 14.49
CA ASP A 113 6.32 -10.82 13.57
C ASP A 113 5.44 -10.25 12.46
N TYR A 114 4.54 -9.33 12.80
CA TYR A 114 3.70 -8.62 11.84
C TYR A 114 4.52 -7.86 10.81
N ILE A 115 5.49 -7.05 11.25
CA ILE A 115 6.37 -6.28 10.36
C ILE A 115 7.17 -7.22 9.45
N ASN A 116 7.71 -8.32 10.00
CA ASN A 116 8.48 -9.29 9.23
C ASN A 116 7.64 -10.00 8.16
N LYS A 117 6.40 -10.37 8.45
CA LYS A 117 5.46 -10.94 7.48
C LYS A 117 5.09 -9.93 6.38
N ASN A 118 4.91 -8.67 6.74
CA ASN A 118 4.53 -7.60 5.82
C ASN A 118 5.68 -7.06 4.96
N LYS A 119 6.87 -7.65 5.04
CA LYS A 119 7.92 -7.44 4.03
C LYS A 119 7.49 -7.95 2.66
N ASP A 120 6.69 -9.01 2.61
CA ASP A 120 6.02 -9.51 1.40
C ASP A 120 4.53 -9.13 1.45
N ILE A 121 4.13 -8.12 0.69
CA ILE A 121 2.75 -7.59 0.68
C ILE A 121 1.73 -8.64 0.28
N MET A 122 2.09 -9.58 -0.59
CA MET A 122 1.18 -10.63 -1.06
C MET A 122 0.76 -11.62 0.04
N LYS A 123 1.40 -11.56 1.22
CA LYS A 123 1.11 -12.39 2.40
C LYS A 123 0.75 -11.57 3.63
N SER A 124 0.40 -10.32 3.41
CA SER A 124 0.23 -9.35 4.49
C SER A 124 -1.15 -9.48 5.14
N ASP A 125 -1.14 -9.58 6.45
CA ASP A 125 -2.37 -9.55 7.26
C ASP A 125 -2.79 -8.10 7.55
N SER A 126 -4.07 -7.86 7.75
CA SER A 126 -4.60 -6.61 8.28
C SER A 126 -4.67 -6.65 9.81
N LEU A 127 -4.69 -5.48 10.46
CA LEU A 127 -4.59 -5.38 11.92
C LEU A 127 -5.60 -4.38 12.48
N ILE A 128 -6.32 -4.77 13.56
CA ILE A 128 -7.08 -3.84 14.38
C ILE A 128 -6.39 -3.69 15.73
N ILE A 129 -5.98 -2.46 16.06
CA ILE A 129 -5.39 -2.10 17.35
C ILE A 129 -6.48 -1.44 18.19
N MET A 130 -6.96 -2.16 19.20
CA MET A 130 -8.03 -1.71 20.08
C MET A 130 -7.46 -1.30 21.46
N GLY A 131 -8.15 -0.39 22.13
CA GLY A 131 -7.81 0.01 23.50
C GLY A 131 -8.43 1.36 23.89
N LYS A 132 -8.45 1.65 25.19
CA LYS A 132 -8.94 2.94 25.71
C LYS A 132 -8.13 4.12 25.17
N SER A 133 -8.61 5.34 25.39
CA SER A 133 -7.82 6.54 25.08
C SER A 133 -6.47 6.47 25.80
N ASP A 134 -5.43 7.02 25.17
CA ASP A 134 -4.08 7.16 25.72
C ASP A 134 -3.33 5.84 26.03
N THR A 135 -3.77 4.72 25.43
CA THR A 135 -3.07 3.42 25.56
C THR A 135 -1.91 3.26 24.55
N GLY A 136 -1.66 4.25 23.69
CA GLY A 136 -0.57 4.21 22.72
C GLY A 136 -0.94 3.62 21.34
N LYS A 137 -2.23 3.42 21.00
CA LYS A 137 -2.68 2.86 19.70
C LYS A 137 -2.08 3.59 18.50
N THR A 138 -2.24 4.90 18.46
CA THR A 138 -1.70 5.76 17.39
C THR A 138 -0.18 5.68 17.32
N HIS A 139 0.50 5.63 18.47
CA HIS A 139 1.95 5.47 18.54
C HIS A 139 2.38 4.13 17.92
N LEU A 140 1.75 3.04 18.33
CA LEU A 140 2.06 1.70 17.82
C LEU A 140 1.82 1.61 16.31
N ALA A 141 0.70 2.15 15.83
CA ALA A 141 0.39 2.18 14.41
C ALA A 141 1.43 3.01 13.62
N ALA A 142 1.84 4.17 14.16
CA ALA A 142 2.88 5.00 13.55
C ALA A 142 4.26 4.33 13.56
N ALA A 143 4.61 3.63 14.64
CA ALA A 143 5.87 2.88 14.71
C ALA A 143 5.92 1.75 13.66
N ILE A 144 4.81 1.03 13.46
CA ILE A 144 4.68 0.04 12.39
C ILE A 144 4.82 0.71 11.02
N ALA A 145 4.13 1.84 10.81
CA ALA A 145 4.18 2.59 9.56
C ALA A 145 5.61 3.02 9.21
N ASN A 146 6.34 3.61 10.16
CA ASN A 146 7.71 4.06 9.97
C ASN A 146 8.61 2.87 9.60
N LYS A 147 8.45 1.72 10.26
CA LYS A 147 9.23 0.53 9.97
C LYS A 147 8.94 -0.05 8.59
N LEU A 148 7.69 0.01 8.13
CA LEU A 148 7.32 -0.40 6.77
C LEU A 148 7.89 0.57 5.71
N ILE A 149 7.91 1.87 5.99
CA ILE A 149 8.54 2.88 5.12
C ILE A 149 10.04 2.65 4.99
N GLU A 150 10.73 2.32 6.09
CA GLU A 150 12.15 1.92 6.05
C GLU A 150 12.40 0.69 5.18
N ASN A 151 11.39 -0.17 5.01
CA ASN A 151 11.41 -1.33 4.11
C ASN A 151 10.84 -1.01 2.71
N ASP A 152 10.92 0.24 2.26
CA ASP A 152 10.47 0.71 0.94
C ASP A 152 8.98 0.50 0.62
N LYS A 153 8.12 0.38 1.65
CA LYS A 153 6.67 0.29 1.45
C LYS A 153 6.03 1.67 1.33
N THR A 154 5.02 1.77 0.48
CA THR A 154 4.16 2.95 0.42
C THR A 154 3.11 2.86 1.52
N VAL A 155 3.17 3.76 2.50
CA VAL A 155 2.26 3.78 3.65
C VAL A 155 1.52 5.10 3.70
N LEU A 156 0.21 5.07 3.89
CA LEU A 156 -0.59 6.24 4.23
C LEU A 156 -1.20 6.05 5.61
N MET A 157 -1.03 7.04 6.48
CA MET A 157 -1.62 7.05 7.81
C MET A 157 -2.38 8.36 8.03
N GLU A 158 -3.69 8.25 8.17
CA GLU A 158 -4.57 9.39 8.38
C GLU A 158 -5.74 9.03 9.31
N ARG A 159 -6.38 10.07 9.88
CA ARG A 159 -7.71 9.93 10.46
C ARG A 159 -8.75 9.86 9.36
N LEU A 160 -9.85 9.16 9.63
CA LEU A 160 -10.96 9.04 8.68
C LEU A 160 -11.46 10.40 8.18
N THR A 161 -11.58 11.40 9.08
CA THR A 161 -12.01 12.76 8.71
C THR A 161 -11.10 13.38 7.65
N ASN A 162 -9.79 13.32 7.84
CA ASN A 162 -8.82 13.90 6.90
C ASN A 162 -8.88 13.21 5.54
N LEU A 163 -9.00 11.88 5.53
CA LEU A 163 -9.17 11.08 4.31
C LEU A 163 -10.43 11.53 3.54
N LEU A 164 -11.56 11.63 4.24
CA LEU A 164 -12.83 12.04 3.63
C LEU A 164 -12.82 13.51 3.18
N ASP A 165 -12.20 14.41 3.93
CA ASP A 165 -12.08 15.82 3.56
C ASP A 165 -11.25 15.97 2.28
N ARG A 166 -10.15 15.21 2.13
CA ARG A 166 -9.38 15.21 0.87
C ARG A 166 -10.19 14.71 -0.31
N ILE A 167 -11.02 13.67 -0.12
CA ILE A 167 -11.92 13.20 -1.18
C ILE A 167 -12.94 14.30 -1.51
N ARG A 168 -13.46 15.02 -0.52
CA ARG A 168 -14.43 16.10 -0.72
C ARG A 168 -13.82 17.30 -1.44
N GLU A 169 -12.58 17.67 -1.12
CA GLU A 169 -11.84 18.76 -1.77
C GLU A 169 -11.68 18.55 -3.29
N THR A 170 -11.77 17.32 -3.78
CA THR A 170 -11.73 17.06 -5.23
C THR A 170 -12.94 17.62 -5.98
N TYR A 171 -14.07 17.82 -5.31
CA TYR A 171 -15.26 18.42 -5.92
C TYR A 171 -15.12 19.92 -6.18
N GLU A 172 -14.28 20.59 -5.38
CA GLU A 172 -14.07 22.04 -5.47
C GLU A 172 -12.88 22.39 -6.38
N ASN A 173 -11.90 21.50 -6.45
CA ASN A 173 -10.65 21.72 -7.16
C ASN A 173 -10.50 20.72 -8.32
N ASN A 174 -10.66 21.18 -9.56
CA ASN A 174 -10.51 20.38 -10.80
C ASN A 174 -9.11 19.75 -11.03
N THR A 175 -8.26 19.69 -10.01
CA THR A 175 -6.88 19.19 -10.13
C THR A 175 -6.74 17.67 -10.01
N LYS A 176 -7.70 16.99 -9.37
CA LYS A 176 -7.74 15.53 -9.22
C LYS A 176 -9.19 15.05 -9.15
N SER A 177 -9.42 13.82 -9.64
CA SER A 177 -10.75 13.22 -9.51
C SER A 177 -10.89 12.46 -8.20
N GLU A 178 -12.11 12.34 -7.69
CA GLU A 178 -12.44 11.48 -6.56
C GLU A 178 -11.90 10.06 -6.76
N ASN A 179 -12.06 9.53 -7.97
CA ASN A 179 -11.62 8.20 -8.33
C ASN A 179 -10.10 8.01 -8.17
N GLU A 180 -9.30 9.03 -8.48
CA GLU A 180 -7.85 8.97 -8.28
C GLU A 180 -7.47 8.85 -6.80
N LEU A 181 -8.14 9.58 -5.90
CA LEU A 181 -7.86 9.46 -4.46
C LEU A 181 -8.33 8.12 -3.91
N ILE A 182 -9.52 7.65 -4.30
CA ILE A 182 -10.01 6.31 -3.92
C ILE A 182 -9.03 5.24 -4.43
N GLU A 183 -8.52 5.37 -5.65
CA GLU A 183 -7.51 4.47 -6.21
C GLU A 183 -6.23 4.47 -5.38
N ILE A 184 -5.75 5.63 -4.93
CA ILE A 184 -4.56 5.73 -4.07
C ILE A 184 -4.78 5.00 -2.75
N TYR A 185 -5.86 5.31 -2.01
CA TYR A 185 -6.17 4.67 -0.74
C TYR A 185 -6.41 3.16 -0.88
N SER A 186 -6.94 2.75 -2.02
CA SER A 186 -7.18 1.33 -2.33
C SER A 186 -5.92 0.56 -2.70
N ASN A 187 -4.84 1.22 -3.15
CA ASN A 187 -3.69 0.54 -3.75
C ASN A 187 -2.32 0.85 -3.10
N VAL A 188 -2.23 1.73 -2.10
CA VAL A 188 -0.99 1.84 -1.29
C VAL A 188 -0.67 0.51 -0.62
N ASP A 189 0.61 0.23 -0.42
CA ASP A 189 1.04 -1.03 0.20
C ASP A 189 0.39 -1.22 1.58
N MET A 190 0.32 -0.15 2.39
CA MET A 190 -0.34 -0.17 3.69
C MET A 190 -1.18 1.10 3.87
N LEU A 191 -2.46 0.93 4.19
CA LEU A 191 -3.34 2.01 4.65
C LEU A 191 -3.55 1.91 6.15
N ILE A 192 -3.38 3.01 6.87
CA ILE A 192 -3.63 3.10 8.31
C ILE A 192 -4.70 4.15 8.56
N ILE A 193 -5.85 3.73 9.09
CA ILE A 193 -6.92 4.62 9.52
C ILE A 193 -6.89 4.74 11.04
N ASP A 194 -6.48 5.91 11.52
CA ASP A 194 -6.33 6.17 12.95
C ASP A 194 -7.64 6.65 13.57
N ASP A 195 -7.93 6.15 14.78
CA ASP A 195 -9.03 6.51 15.67
C ASP A 195 -10.43 6.30 15.05
N LEU A 196 -10.63 5.19 14.32
CA LEU A 196 -11.88 4.85 13.64
C LEU A 196 -13.05 4.76 14.63
N GLY A 197 -14.19 5.34 14.25
CA GLY A 197 -15.45 5.33 15.02
C GLY A 197 -15.61 6.50 15.99
N THR A 198 -14.68 7.46 16.03
CA THR A 198 -14.82 8.65 16.88
C THR A 198 -15.75 9.69 16.27
N GLU A 199 -15.86 9.72 14.96
CA GLU A 199 -16.71 10.64 14.22
C GLU A 199 -18.10 10.06 13.92
N LYS A 200 -19.05 10.95 13.73
CA LYS A 200 -20.32 10.62 13.08
C LYS A 200 -20.11 10.74 11.58
N ILE A 201 -20.34 9.66 10.84
CA ILE A 201 -20.19 9.67 9.39
C ILE A 201 -21.55 9.72 8.69
N SER A 202 -21.60 10.40 7.55
CA SER A 202 -22.76 10.41 6.66
C SER A 202 -22.78 9.14 5.79
N SER A 203 -23.92 8.86 5.14
CA SER A 203 -24.04 7.75 4.18
C SER A 203 -22.99 7.86 3.06
N TRP A 204 -22.74 9.06 2.53
CA TRP A 204 -21.67 9.30 1.56
C TRP A 204 -20.29 8.86 2.09
N ALA A 205 -19.95 9.25 3.31
CA ALA A 205 -18.67 8.90 3.92
C ALA A 205 -18.55 7.38 4.14
N LEU A 206 -19.64 6.73 4.53
CA LEU A 206 -19.70 5.28 4.69
C LEU A 206 -19.48 4.57 3.35
N GLU A 207 -20.13 5.01 2.26
CA GLU A 207 -19.93 4.47 0.92
C GLU A 207 -18.46 4.57 0.46
N LYS A 208 -17.80 5.72 0.67
CA LYS A 208 -16.40 5.90 0.30
C LYS A 208 -15.47 5.00 1.11
N LEU A 209 -15.68 4.93 2.41
CA LEU A 209 -14.92 4.05 3.29
C LEU A 209 -15.12 2.57 2.91
N TYR A 210 -16.37 2.16 2.67
CA TYR A 210 -16.67 0.80 2.21
C TYR A 210 -15.97 0.47 0.89
N THR A 211 -16.03 1.38 -0.09
CA THR A 211 -15.36 1.19 -1.39
C THR A 211 -13.86 0.96 -1.23
N ILE A 212 -13.18 1.77 -0.39
CA ILE A 212 -11.74 1.63 -0.13
C ILE A 212 -11.45 0.27 0.53
N ILE A 213 -12.21 -0.11 1.55
CA ILE A 213 -12.03 -1.37 2.27
C ILE A 213 -12.30 -2.57 1.34
N GLN A 214 -13.37 -2.51 0.54
CA GLN A 214 -13.72 -3.54 -0.44
C GLN A 214 -12.60 -3.76 -1.45
N ASN A 215 -12.11 -2.69 -2.07
CA ASN A 215 -11.03 -2.75 -3.05
C ASN A 215 -9.76 -3.35 -2.43
N ARG A 216 -9.42 -2.97 -1.19
CA ARG A 216 -8.26 -3.52 -0.51
C ARG A 216 -8.42 -5.00 -0.19
N TYR A 217 -9.61 -5.40 0.25
CA TYR A 217 -9.94 -6.80 0.49
C TYR A 217 -9.79 -7.65 -0.77
N GLU A 218 -10.36 -7.21 -1.90
CA GLU A 218 -10.29 -7.91 -3.19
C GLU A 218 -8.87 -8.01 -3.75
N ASN A 219 -8.05 -6.97 -3.53
CA ASN A 219 -6.66 -6.92 -3.96
C ASN A 219 -5.68 -7.59 -2.97
N GLY A 220 -6.16 -8.13 -1.84
CA GLY A 220 -5.31 -8.71 -0.81
C GLY A 220 -4.35 -7.70 -0.16
N LEU A 221 -4.71 -6.40 -0.14
CA LEU A 221 -3.88 -5.34 0.43
C LEU A 221 -4.23 -5.08 1.89
N PRO A 222 -3.24 -5.03 2.80
CA PRO A 222 -3.48 -4.92 4.22
C PRO A 222 -3.93 -3.51 4.64
N ILE A 223 -4.72 -3.46 5.72
CA ILE A 223 -5.13 -2.24 6.39
C ILE A 223 -4.84 -2.34 7.89
N ILE A 224 -4.40 -1.24 8.50
CA ILE A 224 -4.33 -1.12 9.97
C ILE A 224 -5.40 -0.14 10.42
N ILE A 225 -6.18 -0.56 11.41
CA ILE A 225 -7.20 0.28 12.04
C ILE A 225 -6.82 0.48 13.51
N THR A 226 -6.84 1.70 13.99
CA THR A 226 -6.85 1.96 15.43
C THR A 226 -8.25 2.38 15.87
N THR A 227 -8.71 1.89 16.98
CA THR A 227 -10.03 2.24 17.51
C THR A 227 -10.12 2.05 19.03
N ARG A 228 -11.04 2.74 19.65
CA ARG A 228 -11.41 2.54 21.06
C ARG A 228 -12.63 1.62 21.24
N PHE A 229 -13.27 1.25 20.16
CA PHE A 229 -14.50 0.50 20.15
C PHE A 229 -14.24 -0.98 19.80
N ASN A 230 -15.04 -1.87 20.33
CA ASN A 230 -15.17 -3.24 19.85
C ASN A 230 -16.09 -3.29 18.61
N LYS A 231 -16.33 -4.47 18.08
CA LYS A 231 -17.14 -4.67 16.88
C LYS A 231 -18.54 -4.05 17.01
N GLU A 232 -19.23 -4.34 18.10
CA GLU A 232 -20.57 -3.86 18.38
C GLU A 232 -20.59 -2.33 18.52
N GLY A 233 -19.61 -1.77 19.20
CA GLY A 233 -19.45 -0.33 19.34
C GLY A 233 -19.18 0.39 18.01
N LEU A 234 -18.43 -0.22 17.09
CA LEU A 234 -18.25 0.33 15.74
C LEU A 234 -19.56 0.30 14.94
N ILE A 235 -20.31 -0.81 15.01
CA ILE A 235 -21.62 -0.92 14.36
C ILE A 235 -22.56 0.18 14.89
N GLU A 236 -22.67 0.33 16.20
CA GLU A 236 -23.50 1.37 16.82
C GLU A 236 -23.08 2.79 16.37
N ARG A 237 -21.78 3.08 16.31
CA ARG A 237 -21.25 4.37 15.89
C ARG A 237 -21.55 4.69 14.43
N PHE A 238 -21.48 3.69 13.55
CA PHE A 238 -21.72 3.90 12.13
C PHE A 238 -23.21 3.84 11.74
N ASN A 239 -24.08 3.27 12.55
CA ASN A 239 -25.52 3.25 12.30
C ASN A 239 -26.18 4.65 12.28
N TYR A 240 -25.47 5.71 12.67
CA TYR A 240 -25.90 7.09 12.41
C TYR A 240 -26.08 7.41 10.92
N SER A 241 -25.43 6.65 10.03
CA SER A 241 -25.58 6.79 8.57
C SER A 241 -26.93 6.32 8.03
N LYS A 242 -27.74 5.63 8.84
CA LYS A 242 -29.04 5.01 8.49
C LYS A 242 -28.97 3.93 7.40
N ASP A 243 -27.80 3.39 7.15
CA ASP A 243 -27.57 2.28 6.21
C ASP A 243 -26.94 1.11 6.97
N SER A 244 -27.79 0.38 7.71
CA SER A 244 -27.37 -0.73 8.57
C SER A 244 -26.70 -1.86 7.79
N ASP A 245 -27.21 -2.16 6.59
CA ASP A 245 -26.70 -3.29 5.79
C ASP A 245 -25.28 -3.02 5.30
N LEU A 246 -25.02 -1.78 4.87
CA LEU A 246 -23.69 -1.35 4.44
C LEU A 246 -22.70 -1.31 5.63
N VAL A 247 -23.17 -0.86 6.81
CA VAL A 247 -22.36 -0.88 8.04
C VAL A 247 -21.98 -2.31 8.41
N ASP A 248 -22.95 -3.22 8.44
CA ASP A 248 -22.69 -4.62 8.78
C ASP A 248 -21.75 -5.30 7.77
N ALA A 249 -21.94 -5.05 6.48
CA ALA A 249 -21.06 -5.55 5.42
C ALA A 249 -19.63 -5.03 5.60
N MET A 250 -19.45 -3.74 5.83
CA MET A 250 -18.14 -3.10 6.02
C MET A 250 -17.42 -3.65 7.26
N ILE A 251 -18.10 -3.66 8.40
CA ILE A 251 -17.52 -4.13 9.66
C ILE A 251 -17.21 -5.61 9.61
N SER A 252 -18.10 -6.43 9.04
CA SER A 252 -17.84 -7.86 8.85
C SER A 252 -16.60 -8.11 8.00
N LYS A 253 -16.43 -7.33 6.93
CA LYS A 253 -15.26 -7.44 6.06
C LYS A 253 -13.97 -7.03 6.79
N LEU A 254 -13.98 -5.93 7.53
CA LEU A 254 -12.82 -5.54 8.36
C LEU A 254 -12.42 -6.64 9.34
N TYR A 255 -13.39 -7.27 10.00
CA TYR A 255 -13.11 -8.34 10.96
C TYR A 255 -12.72 -9.67 10.30
N GLN A 256 -13.06 -9.89 9.05
CA GLN A 256 -12.57 -11.04 8.28
C GLN A 256 -11.10 -10.90 7.88
N MET A 257 -10.66 -9.69 7.53
CA MET A 257 -9.31 -9.46 7.05
C MET A 257 -8.31 -9.11 8.16
N CYS A 258 -8.76 -8.69 9.33
CA CYS A 258 -7.91 -8.20 10.40
C CYS A 258 -7.81 -9.19 11.57
N PHE A 259 -6.61 -9.36 12.11
CA PHE A 259 -6.47 -9.85 13.48
C PHE A 259 -6.40 -8.70 14.49
N GLY A 260 -6.72 -8.96 15.75
CA GLY A 260 -6.87 -7.92 16.77
C GLY A 260 -5.72 -7.88 17.77
N ILE A 261 -5.23 -6.70 18.09
CA ILE A 261 -4.39 -6.42 19.27
C ILE A 261 -5.19 -5.55 20.23
N ILE A 262 -5.23 -5.93 21.51
CA ILE A 262 -5.85 -5.13 22.56
C ILE A 262 -4.75 -4.52 23.42
N LEU A 263 -4.59 -3.19 23.34
CA LEU A 263 -3.69 -2.46 24.22
C LEU A 263 -4.38 -2.19 25.55
N LYS A 264 -3.90 -2.87 26.59
CA LYS A 264 -4.25 -2.62 27.99
C LYS A 264 -3.17 -1.71 28.55
N GLY A 265 -3.41 -0.43 28.63
CA GLY A 265 -2.43 0.51 29.16
C GLY A 265 -3.01 1.30 30.31
N THR A 266 -2.19 1.62 31.30
CA THR A 266 -2.45 2.66 32.24
C THR A 266 -2.13 4.00 31.60
N LYS A 267 -2.99 5.02 31.80
CA LYS A 267 -2.60 6.40 31.55
C LYS A 267 -1.20 6.61 32.11
N LYS A 268 -0.21 7.01 31.28
CA LYS A 268 0.96 7.68 31.79
C LYS A 268 0.41 8.80 32.68
N GLU A 269 0.64 8.74 33.98
CA GLU A 269 0.46 9.94 34.81
C GLU A 269 1.30 11.00 34.11
N LEU A 270 0.63 12.04 33.63
CA LEU A 270 1.30 13.21 33.09
C LEU A 270 2.17 13.74 34.24
N VAL A 271 3.45 13.40 34.22
CA VAL A 271 4.42 14.12 35.03
C VAL A 271 4.30 15.55 34.50
N LYS A 272 3.59 16.38 35.28
CA LYS A 272 3.45 17.82 35.00
C LYS A 272 4.87 18.32 34.79
N SER A 273 5.15 18.84 33.61
CA SER A 273 6.40 19.51 33.34
C SER A 273 6.58 20.57 34.46
N PRO A 274 7.67 20.58 35.20
CA PRO A 274 7.84 21.49 36.36
C PRO A 274 7.88 22.98 35.97
N ASN A 275 7.77 23.33 34.70
CA ASN A 275 7.98 24.68 34.17
C ASN A 275 6.73 25.37 33.61
N LEU A 276 5.50 24.89 33.83
CA LEU A 276 4.30 25.69 33.56
C LEU A 276 3.93 26.48 34.81
N LYS A 277 4.53 27.64 34.96
CA LYS A 277 4.00 28.75 35.81
C LYS A 277 2.85 29.39 35.02
N TYR A 278 1.66 29.41 35.64
CA TYR A 278 0.51 30.21 35.19
C TYR A 278 0.83 31.69 35.38
#